data_1463ea5c0bc4d2670f684f9b5c1a9b36
#
_entry.id   1463ea5c0bc4d2670f684f9b5c1a9b36
#
_cell.length_a   1.000
_cell.length_b   1.000
_cell.length_c   1.000
_cell.angle_alpha   90.00
_cell.angle_beta   90.00
_cell.angle_gamma   90.00
#
_symmetry.space_group_name_H-M   'P 1'
#
loop_
_entity.id
_entity.type
_entity.pdbx_description
1 polymer ?
#
loop_
_entity_poly.entity_id
_entity_poly.type
_entity_poly.pdbx_seq_one_letter_code
_entity_poly.pdbx_strand_id
1 'polypeptide(L)'
;AIGPVADLHITDANVSPDGFTRPAVLAGGTFPGPLITGKQGDNFQINVIDELTDATMLKSTSIHWHGIFQKGTNWADGPSFVNQCPITTGNSFLYDFSVPDQTGTYWYHSHLSTQYCDGLRGALVIYDDNDPHKDLYDVDDETTVITLADWYHTQARLITGVPVSDATLINGLGRYLNGPTDAPLAVITVDQGKRYRFRLVSISCDPNFVFSIDNHSMTVIEVDAVNSQPLVVDSIQIFAAQRYSFILNANQSVGNYWIRANPNLGNTGFTNGINSAILRYNGAPVAEPNTTQTASTNPLNEVNLHPLVPTPVPGTPQPGGVDVVQNLVLGFSGGKFTINGVAFSPPTVPVLLQILSGTTTAQDLLPTGSIIELPLGKTVELTLAAGVLGGPHPFHLHGHTFHVVRSAGQTTPNYVDPILRDTVNTGAAGDNVTIRFTTDNPGPWFLHCHIDWHLEAGFAVVFAEGLNQTNAANPTPDAWNNLCDLYNALPAGDQ
;
A
#
# COMPACT_ATOMS: atom_id res chain seq x y z
N ALA A 1 -19.46 0.51 4.02
CA ALA A 1 -18.73 0.39 2.76
C ALA A 1 -19.42 1.17 1.65
N ILE A 2 -18.66 1.57 0.64
CA ILE A 2 -19.15 2.20 -0.59
C ILE A 2 -18.63 1.43 -1.81
N GLY A 3 -19.10 1.75 -3.01
CA GLY A 3 -18.64 1.16 -4.28
C GLY A 3 -19.52 -0.01 -4.77
N PRO A 4 -19.21 -0.55 -5.97
CA PRO A 4 -18.17 -0.13 -6.91
C PRO A 4 -18.45 1.21 -7.60
N VAL A 5 -19.66 1.76 -7.51
CA VAL A 5 -20.03 3.08 -8.04
C VAL A 5 -20.33 4.02 -6.87
N ALA A 6 -19.54 5.08 -6.74
CA ALA A 6 -19.69 6.01 -5.62
C ALA A 6 -19.05 7.38 -5.88
N ASP A 7 -19.52 8.39 -5.19
CA ASP A 7 -18.79 9.63 -4.98
C ASP A 7 -17.88 9.50 -3.74
N LEU A 8 -16.65 9.97 -3.86
CA LEU A 8 -15.68 10.03 -2.79
C LEU A 8 -15.26 11.49 -2.58
N HIS A 9 -15.83 12.11 -1.57
CA HIS A 9 -15.52 13.49 -1.18
C HIS A 9 -14.19 13.52 -0.43
N ILE A 10 -13.28 14.38 -0.87
CA ILE A 10 -12.00 14.63 -0.20
C ILE A 10 -12.12 15.99 0.50
N THR A 11 -12.11 15.95 1.82
CA THR A 11 -12.34 17.11 2.67
C THR A 11 -11.23 17.26 3.70
N ASP A 12 -11.10 18.43 4.27
CA ASP A 12 -10.26 18.66 5.44
C ASP A 12 -11.13 18.91 6.68
N ALA A 13 -10.74 18.31 7.81
CA ALA A 13 -11.39 18.51 9.09
C ALA A 13 -10.43 18.17 10.24
N ASN A 14 -10.75 18.67 11.44
CA ASN A 14 -10.05 18.29 12.64
C ASN A 14 -10.49 16.89 13.09
N VAL A 15 -9.52 16.04 13.39
CA VAL A 15 -9.72 14.69 13.95
C VAL A 15 -8.86 14.47 15.18
N SER A 16 -9.26 13.52 16.02
CA SER A 16 -8.57 13.20 17.27
C SER A 16 -8.54 11.69 17.50
N PRO A 17 -7.91 10.90 16.61
CA PRO A 17 -7.98 9.44 16.64
C PRO A 17 -7.22 8.82 17.81
N ASP A 18 -6.27 9.54 18.40
CA ASP A 18 -5.45 9.11 19.55
C ASP A 18 -5.61 10.01 20.78
N GLY A 19 -6.57 10.94 20.73
CA GLY A 19 -6.77 11.94 21.78
C GLY A 19 -6.08 13.28 21.54
N PHE A 20 -5.25 13.39 20.48
CA PHE A 20 -4.66 14.65 20.03
C PHE A 20 -5.42 15.18 18.81
N THR A 21 -5.88 16.42 18.89
CA THR A 21 -6.64 17.04 17.79
C THR A 21 -5.72 17.72 16.78
N ARG A 22 -5.89 17.38 15.50
CA ARG A 22 -5.16 18.04 14.40
C ARG A 22 -6.04 18.11 13.14
N PRO A 23 -5.76 19.06 12.21
CA PRO A 23 -6.37 19.03 10.89
C PRO A 23 -5.84 17.83 10.08
N ALA A 24 -6.70 17.20 9.30
CA ALA A 24 -6.38 16.05 8.46
C ALA A 24 -7.06 16.18 7.10
N VAL A 25 -6.50 15.48 6.10
CA VAL A 25 -7.11 15.28 4.78
C VAL A 25 -7.86 13.96 4.82
N LEU A 26 -9.17 13.99 4.55
CA LEU A 26 -10.08 12.88 4.77
C LEU A 26 -10.78 12.46 3.49
N ALA A 27 -10.86 11.15 3.26
CA ALA A 27 -11.78 10.57 2.29
C ALA A 27 -13.11 10.28 2.99
N GLY A 28 -14.24 10.78 2.41
CA GLY A 28 -15.56 10.58 2.99
C GLY A 28 -15.73 11.14 4.40
N GLY A 29 -14.90 12.12 4.79
CA GLY A 29 -14.97 12.78 6.10
C GLY A 29 -14.54 11.92 7.29
N THR A 30 -13.90 10.78 7.08
CA THR A 30 -13.48 9.85 8.14
C THR A 30 -12.02 9.43 8.00
N PHE A 31 -11.43 8.99 9.11
CA PHE A 31 -10.15 8.29 9.10
C PHE A 31 -10.27 6.93 9.83
N PRO A 32 -9.85 5.82 9.21
CA PRO A 32 -9.54 5.69 7.78
C PRO A 32 -10.71 6.11 6.88
N GLY A 33 -10.44 6.37 5.61
CA GLY A 33 -11.48 6.58 4.62
C GLY A 33 -12.41 5.37 4.53
N PRO A 34 -13.62 5.51 3.95
CA PRO A 34 -14.59 4.44 3.87
C PRO A 34 -14.03 3.22 3.16
N LEU A 35 -14.37 2.03 3.63
CA LEU A 35 -14.09 0.80 2.90
C LEU A 35 -14.77 0.85 1.54
N ILE A 36 -14.00 0.67 0.48
CA ILE A 36 -14.53 0.50 -0.88
C ILE A 36 -14.65 -0.98 -1.18
N THR A 37 -15.79 -1.42 -1.69
CA THR A 37 -16.02 -2.82 -2.01
C THR A 37 -16.54 -3.01 -3.43
N GLY A 38 -16.21 -4.16 -3.99
CA GLY A 38 -16.73 -4.66 -5.24
C GLY A 38 -16.51 -6.17 -5.34
N LYS A 39 -16.78 -6.72 -6.50
CA LYS A 39 -16.58 -8.13 -6.84
C LYS A 39 -15.71 -8.27 -8.07
N GLN A 40 -15.12 -9.45 -8.25
CA GLN A 40 -14.43 -9.78 -9.50
C GLN A 40 -15.33 -9.52 -10.70
N GLY A 41 -14.80 -8.84 -11.70
CA GLY A 41 -15.53 -8.48 -12.91
C GLY A 41 -16.27 -7.14 -12.84
N ASP A 42 -16.34 -6.50 -11.68
CA ASP A 42 -16.96 -5.19 -11.56
C ASP A 42 -16.16 -4.12 -12.32
N ASN A 43 -16.89 -3.10 -12.73
CA ASN A 43 -16.32 -1.83 -13.18
C ASN A 43 -16.47 -0.83 -12.05
N PHE A 44 -15.34 -0.37 -11.53
CA PHE A 44 -15.31 0.68 -10.50
C PHE A 44 -15.46 2.03 -11.17
N GLN A 45 -16.39 2.83 -10.66
CA GLN A 45 -16.61 4.21 -11.06
C GLN A 45 -16.63 5.08 -9.81
N ILE A 46 -15.44 5.49 -9.38
CA ILE A 46 -15.28 6.31 -8.18
C ILE A 46 -15.02 7.75 -8.61
N ASN A 47 -16.00 8.60 -8.42
CA ASN A 47 -15.88 10.02 -8.69
C ASN A 47 -15.26 10.71 -7.48
N VAL A 48 -14.01 11.10 -7.59
CA VAL A 48 -13.27 11.81 -6.54
C VAL A 48 -13.54 13.30 -6.65
N ILE A 49 -14.16 13.87 -5.61
CA ILE A 49 -14.56 15.27 -5.55
C ILE A 49 -13.66 15.98 -4.54
N ASP A 50 -12.83 16.89 -5.04
CA ASP A 50 -11.89 17.65 -4.22
C ASP A 50 -12.56 18.89 -3.61
N GLU A 51 -12.73 18.87 -2.30
CA GLU A 51 -13.33 19.96 -1.50
C GLU A 51 -12.32 20.51 -0.46
N LEU A 52 -11.01 20.29 -0.70
CA LEU A 52 -9.97 20.75 0.22
C LEU A 52 -9.85 22.28 0.23
N THR A 53 -9.77 22.85 1.41
CA THR A 53 -9.74 24.30 1.63
C THR A 53 -8.65 24.78 2.59
N ASP A 54 -8.11 23.88 3.44
CA ASP A 54 -7.08 24.23 4.43
C ASP A 54 -5.74 24.53 3.75
N ALA A 55 -5.37 25.80 3.72
CA ALA A 55 -4.12 26.27 3.11
C ALA A 55 -2.85 25.84 3.86
N THR A 56 -2.96 25.24 5.05
CA THR A 56 -1.82 24.69 5.78
C THR A 56 -1.42 23.31 5.26
N MET A 57 -2.28 22.64 4.49
CA MET A 57 -2.06 21.37 3.82
C MET A 57 -2.19 21.54 2.29
N LEU A 58 -1.89 20.49 1.53
CA LEU A 58 -2.11 20.49 0.08
C LEU A 58 -3.61 20.52 -0.22
N LYS A 59 -4.01 21.36 -1.18
CA LYS A 59 -5.41 21.52 -1.60
C LYS A 59 -5.76 20.81 -2.91
N SER A 60 -4.79 20.27 -3.59
CA SER A 60 -4.98 19.36 -4.73
C SER A 60 -4.83 17.92 -4.27
N THR A 61 -5.31 16.96 -5.06
CA THR A 61 -5.21 15.54 -4.71
C THR A 61 -5.16 14.65 -5.94
N SER A 62 -4.74 13.40 -5.74
CA SER A 62 -4.94 12.30 -6.67
C SER A 62 -5.07 11.02 -5.88
N ILE A 63 -5.73 9.99 -6.43
CA ILE A 63 -5.91 8.72 -5.74
C ILE A 63 -5.26 7.60 -6.52
N HIS A 64 -4.37 6.87 -5.85
CA HIS A 64 -3.85 5.59 -6.32
C HIS A 64 -4.66 4.42 -5.73
N TRP A 65 -4.99 3.47 -6.57
CA TRP A 65 -5.72 2.23 -6.27
C TRP A 65 -4.69 1.12 -6.13
N HIS A 66 -4.09 1.03 -4.95
CA HIS A 66 -2.91 0.22 -4.71
C HIS A 66 -3.16 -1.27 -4.94
N GLY A 67 -2.42 -1.84 -5.89
CA GLY A 67 -2.50 -3.24 -6.29
C GLY A 67 -3.40 -3.50 -7.49
N ILE A 68 -4.20 -2.54 -7.93
CA ILE A 68 -5.02 -2.67 -9.14
C ILE A 68 -4.14 -2.54 -10.39
N PHE A 69 -4.30 -3.44 -11.35
CA PHE A 69 -3.45 -3.49 -12.54
C PHE A 69 -3.66 -2.33 -13.50
N GLN A 70 -4.80 -1.69 -13.48
CA GLN A 70 -5.15 -0.59 -14.39
C GLN A 70 -4.86 -0.92 -15.86
N LYS A 71 -5.12 -2.15 -16.27
CA LYS A 71 -4.87 -2.62 -17.63
C LYS A 71 -5.81 -1.92 -18.62
N GLY A 72 -5.23 -1.16 -19.55
CA GLY A 72 -5.98 -0.31 -20.46
C GLY A 72 -6.47 1.02 -19.87
N THR A 73 -6.20 1.26 -18.59
CA THR A 73 -6.58 2.47 -17.86
C THR A 73 -5.41 3.05 -17.05
N ASN A 74 -4.21 3.03 -17.63
CA ASN A 74 -3.00 3.58 -16.98
C ASN A 74 -3.22 5.03 -16.47
N TRP A 75 -4.05 5.80 -17.16
CA TRP A 75 -4.44 7.15 -16.78
C TRP A 75 -5.20 7.23 -15.44
N ALA A 76 -5.76 6.11 -14.96
CA ALA A 76 -6.49 6.02 -13.70
C ALA A 76 -5.63 5.48 -12.54
N ASP A 77 -4.34 5.23 -12.74
CA ASP A 77 -3.45 4.68 -11.70
C ASP A 77 -3.22 5.67 -10.53
N GLY A 78 -3.22 6.96 -10.81
CA GLY A 78 -3.29 8.00 -9.78
C GLY A 78 -2.02 8.75 -9.42
N PRO A 79 -0.78 8.23 -9.60
CA PRO A 79 0.44 8.99 -9.26
C PRO A 79 0.49 10.34 -9.95
N SER A 80 0.56 11.40 -9.15
CA SER A 80 0.68 12.77 -9.66
C SER A 80 1.97 12.93 -10.45
N PHE A 81 1.88 13.53 -11.65
CA PHE A 81 2.98 13.80 -12.58
C PHE A 81 3.65 12.56 -13.20
N VAL A 82 3.14 11.37 -12.91
CA VAL A 82 3.47 10.14 -13.65
C VAL A 82 2.30 9.79 -14.57
N ASN A 83 1.11 9.58 -14.00
CA ASN A 83 -0.08 9.14 -14.75
C ASN A 83 -1.10 10.24 -14.97
N GLN A 84 -1.07 11.30 -14.19
CA GLN A 84 -2.02 12.41 -14.25
C GLN A 84 -1.47 13.70 -13.63
N CYS A 85 -2.09 14.83 -13.94
CA CYS A 85 -2.01 16.00 -13.07
C CYS A 85 -3.00 15.86 -11.90
N PRO A 86 -2.74 16.49 -10.74
CA PRO A 86 -3.65 16.47 -9.60
C PRO A 86 -5.04 17.02 -9.93
N ILE A 87 -6.05 16.54 -9.22
CA ILE A 87 -7.38 17.11 -9.15
C ILE A 87 -7.27 18.37 -8.28
N THR A 88 -7.79 19.49 -8.76
CA THR A 88 -7.74 20.76 -8.04
C THR A 88 -8.99 20.98 -7.21
N THR A 89 -8.87 21.72 -6.11
CA THR A 89 -10.02 22.02 -5.24
C THR A 89 -11.20 22.64 -6.02
N GLY A 90 -12.41 22.22 -5.68
CA GLY A 90 -13.64 22.61 -6.38
C GLY A 90 -13.90 21.82 -7.68
N ASN A 91 -13.06 20.88 -8.04
CA ASN A 91 -13.21 20.01 -9.21
C ASN A 91 -13.32 18.54 -8.81
N SER A 92 -13.66 17.69 -9.77
CA SER A 92 -13.77 16.26 -9.59
C SER A 92 -13.13 15.50 -10.75
N PHE A 93 -12.79 14.24 -10.51
CA PHE A 93 -12.31 13.34 -11.53
C PHE A 93 -12.88 11.93 -11.31
N LEU A 94 -13.45 11.34 -12.36
CA LEU A 94 -13.99 9.99 -12.33
C LEU A 94 -12.87 8.99 -12.64
N TYR A 95 -12.50 8.18 -11.65
CA TYR A 95 -11.70 6.98 -11.85
C TYR A 95 -12.62 5.86 -12.30
N ASP A 96 -12.46 5.44 -13.55
CA ASP A 96 -13.30 4.42 -14.21
C ASP A 96 -12.39 3.28 -14.70
N PHE A 97 -12.45 2.14 -14.01
CA PHE A 97 -11.59 1.01 -14.30
C PHE A 97 -12.26 -0.33 -13.95
N SER A 98 -11.92 -1.36 -14.69
CA SER A 98 -12.45 -2.72 -14.50
C SER A 98 -11.44 -3.64 -13.82
N VAL A 99 -11.96 -4.63 -13.09
CA VAL A 99 -11.17 -5.64 -12.36
C VAL A 99 -11.59 -7.06 -12.78
N PRO A 100 -11.40 -7.45 -14.06
CA PRO A 100 -11.91 -8.70 -14.57
C PRO A 100 -11.31 -9.93 -13.90
N ASP A 101 -10.02 -9.85 -13.51
CA ASP A 101 -9.21 -10.98 -13.05
C ASP A 101 -8.61 -10.77 -11.66
N GLN A 102 -9.07 -9.74 -10.94
CA GLN A 102 -8.52 -9.43 -9.62
C GLN A 102 -9.54 -9.61 -8.51
N THR A 103 -9.11 -10.25 -7.42
CA THR A 103 -9.85 -10.41 -6.16
C THR A 103 -8.89 -10.20 -5.01
N GLY A 104 -9.41 -9.96 -3.81
CA GLY A 104 -8.59 -9.88 -2.61
C GLY A 104 -8.59 -8.51 -1.96
N THR A 105 -7.54 -8.26 -1.19
CA THR A 105 -7.43 -7.07 -0.35
C THR A 105 -6.45 -6.07 -0.96
N TYR A 106 -6.96 -4.90 -1.21
CA TYR A 106 -6.29 -3.72 -1.77
C TYR A 106 -6.47 -2.55 -0.82
N TRP A 107 -5.98 -1.39 -1.21
CA TRP A 107 -6.25 -0.13 -0.51
C TRP A 107 -6.12 1.06 -1.45
N TYR A 108 -6.52 2.22 -1.01
CA TYR A 108 -6.40 3.46 -1.79
C TYR A 108 -5.81 4.55 -0.93
N HIS A 109 -5.06 5.44 -1.56
CA HIS A 109 -4.45 6.57 -0.88
C HIS A 109 -4.13 7.70 -1.85
N SER A 110 -3.95 8.90 -1.30
CA SER A 110 -3.39 10.01 -2.08
C SER A 110 -2.02 9.63 -2.64
N HIS A 111 -1.77 10.01 -3.86
CA HIS A 111 -0.46 9.88 -4.50
C HIS A 111 0.08 11.24 -4.95
N LEU A 112 -0.18 12.27 -4.16
CA LEU A 112 0.37 13.61 -4.27
C LEU A 112 1.23 13.91 -3.04
N SER A 113 2.57 13.98 -3.24
CA SER A 113 3.52 14.24 -2.14
C SER A 113 3.25 13.33 -0.93
N THR A 114 3.30 13.84 0.27
CA THR A 114 3.06 13.11 1.52
C THR A 114 1.61 13.22 2.03
N GLN A 115 0.67 13.57 1.16
CA GLN A 115 -0.72 13.86 1.57
C GLN A 115 -1.43 12.68 2.25
N TYR A 116 -1.17 11.43 1.85
CA TYR A 116 -1.86 10.33 2.50
C TYR A 116 -1.45 10.14 3.97
N CYS A 117 -0.26 10.60 4.34
CA CYS A 117 0.20 10.61 5.73
C CYS A 117 -0.61 11.59 6.60
N ASP A 118 -1.23 12.60 5.99
CA ASP A 118 -2.17 13.50 6.66
C ASP A 118 -3.61 12.96 6.74
N GLY A 119 -3.86 11.73 6.23
CA GLY A 119 -5.11 11.03 6.47
C GLY A 119 -5.82 10.41 5.28
N LEU A 120 -5.48 10.79 4.02
CA LEU A 120 -6.20 10.32 2.83
C LEU A 120 -5.76 8.90 2.45
N ARG A 121 -6.31 7.90 3.12
CA ARG A 121 -6.03 6.48 2.97
C ARG A 121 -7.19 5.62 3.48
N GLY A 122 -7.47 4.50 2.81
CA GLY A 122 -8.54 3.58 3.18
C GLY A 122 -8.42 2.23 2.48
N ALA A 123 -9.10 1.21 2.98
CA ALA A 123 -9.08 -0.13 2.43
C ALA A 123 -10.03 -0.27 1.22
N LEU A 124 -9.68 -1.20 0.33
CA LEU A 124 -10.50 -1.63 -0.80
C LEU A 124 -10.51 -3.17 -0.85
N VAL A 125 -11.68 -3.77 -0.95
CA VAL A 125 -11.81 -5.24 -1.03
C VAL A 125 -12.62 -5.62 -2.27
N ILE A 126 -12.05 -6.51 -3.06
CA ILE A 126 -12.72 -7.13 -4.20
C ILE A 126 -13.04 -8.57 -3.80
N TYR A 127 -14.32 -8.83 -3.54
CA TYR A 127 -14.78 -10.15 -3.12
C TYR A 127 -14.80 -11.13 -4.29
N ASP A 128 -14.49 -12.39 -3.97
CA ASP A 128 -14.56 -13.52 -4.89
C ASP A 128 -15.76 -14.40 -4.51
N ASP A 129 -16.76 -14.46 -5.39
CA ASP A 129 -17.91 -15.35 -5.19
C ASP A 129 -17.50 -16.84 -5.26
N ASN A 130 -16.33 -17.15 -5.82
CA ASN A 130 -15.74 -18.49 -5.92
C ASN A 130 -14.45 -18.62 -5.09
N ASP A 131 -14.39 -17.97 -3.95
CA ASP A 131 -13.19 -17.96 -3.10
C ASP A 131 -12.71 -19.41 -2.80
N PRO A 132 -11.49 -19.77 -3.22
CA PRO A 132 -10.95 -21.11 -3.01
C PRO A 132 -10.72 -21.45 -1.53
N HIS A 133 -10.70 -20.44 -0.65
CA HIS A 133 -10.55 -20.60 0.79
C HIS A 133 -11.87 -20.58 1.56
N LYS A 134 -13.02 -20.57 0.88
CA LYS A 134 -14.35 -20.39 1.48
C LYS A 134 -14.64 -21.38 2.62
N ASP A 135 -14.12 -22.59 2.56
CA ASP A 135 -14.35 -23.61 3.58
C ASP A 135 -13.52 -23.39 4.86
N LEU A 136 -12.57 -22.44 4.85
CA LEU A 136 -11.70 -22.15 6.00
C LEU A 136 -12.30 -21.16 7.00
N TYR A 137 -13.36 -20.43 6.62
CA TYR A 137 -13.94 -19.38 7.47
C TYR A 137 -15.46 -19.34 7.40
N ASP A 138 -16.06 -18.73 8.42
CA ASP A 138 -17.49 -18.52 8.56
C ASP A 138 -17.88 -17.06 8.29
N VAL A 139 -16.97 -16.10 8.56
CA VAL A 139 -17.20 -14.67 8.45
C VAL A 139 -16.08 -14.01 7.63
N ASP A 140 -16.46 -13.24 6.61
CA ASP A 140 -15.62 -12.35 5.82
C ASP A 140 -16.50 -11.20 5.31
N ASP A 141 -16.46 -10.08 6.01
CA ASP A 141 -17.25 -8.89 5.72
C ASP A 141 -16.50 -7.61 6.13
N GLU A 142 -17.16 -6.46 6.10
CA GLU A 142 -16.54 -5.18 6.45
C GLU A 142 -15.99 -5.15 7.91
N THR A 143 -16.54 -5.94 8.81
CA THR A 143 -16.10 -6.01 10.22
C THR A 143 -14.79 -6.76 10.38
N THR A 144 -14.34 -7.48 9.36
CA THR A 144 -13.11 -8.28 9.39
C THR A 144 -11.91 -7.59 8.73
N VAL A 145 -12.07 -6.35 8.28
CA VAL A 145 -10.94 -5.55 7.78
C VAL A 145 -10.22 -4.90 8.95
N ILE A 146 -8.89 -5.07 9.00
CA ILE A 146 -8.03 -4.46 10.02
C ILE A 146 -7.00 -3.56 9.33
N THR A 147 -7.07 -2.26 9.56
CA THR A 147 -6.08 -1.31 9.07
C THR A 147 -5.05 -0.98 10.14
N LEU A 148 -3.77 -0.90 9.76
CA LEU A 148 -2.69 -0.40 10.59
C LEU A 148 -2.17 0.90 9.99
N ALA A 149 -2.10 1.94 10.80
CA ALA A 149 -1.59 3.25 10.39
C ALA A 149 -0.66 3.83 11.44
N ASP A 150 0.31 4.57 10.97
CA ASP A 150 1.07 5.53 11.75
C ASP A 150 0.34 6.88 11.76
N TRP A 151 0.48 7.61 12.84
CA TRP A 151 -0.16 8.90 13.01
C TRP A 151 0.82 9.93 13.55
N TYR A 152 0.79 11.13 12.95
CA TYR A 152 1.71 12.21 13.25
C TYR A 152 0.92 13.42 13.74
N HIS A 153 1.33 14.03 14.85
CA HIS A 153 0.69 15.25 15.36
C HIS A 153 1.07 16.48 14.53
N THR A 154 2.23 16.42 13.87
CA THR A 154 2.68 17.43 12.91
C THR A 154 2.23 17.04 11.51
N GLN A 155 1.76 18.03 10.73
CA GLN A 155 1.41 17.81 9.32
C GLN A 155 2.62 17.27 8.53
N ALA A 156 2.38 16.31 7.64
CA ALA A 156 3.42 15.52 6.99
C ALA A 156 4.48 16.37 6.28
N ARG A 157 4.06 17.38 5.52
CA ARG A 157 4.99 18.26 4.78
C ARG A 157 5.84 19.19 5.68
N LEU A 158 5.47 19.35 6.95
CA LEU A 158 6.20 20.18 7.91
C LEU A 158 7.21 19.36 8.73
N ILE A 159 7.19 18.04 8.61
CA ILE A 159 8.14 17.17 9.31
C ILE A 159 9.50 17.32 8.65
N THR A 160 10.50 17.65 9.46
CA THR A 160 11.90 17.77 9.04
C THR A 160 12.75 16.69 9.69
N GLY A 161 13.74 16.19 8.96
CA GLY A 161 14.60 15.10 9.43
C GLY A 161 13.95 13.73 9.25
N VAL A 162 14.24 12.80 10.15
CA VAL A 162 13.65 11.46 10.13
C VAL A 162 12.24 11.54 10.72
N PRO A 163 11.19 11.18 9.96
CA PRO A 163 9.83 11.15 10.49
C PRO A 163 9.71 10.10 11.60
N VAL A 164 9.07 10.47 12.68
CA VAL A 164 8.77 9.56 13.80
C VAL A 164 7.31 9.72 14.16
N SER A 165 6.54 8.63 14.07
CA SER A 165 5.12 8.66 14.39
C SER A 165 4.87 8.85 15.89
N ASP A 166 3.84 9.61 16.22
CA ASP A 166 3.39 9.81 17.61
C ASP A 166 2.57 8.61 18.10
N ALA A 167 1.78 8.01 17.23
CA ALA A 167 0.90 6.89 17.57
C ALA A 167 0.78 5.86 16.44
N THR A 168 0.41 4.63 16.82
CA THR A 168 -0.14 3.61 15.92
C THR A 168 -1.65 3.60 16.05
N LEU A 169 -2.35 3.60 14.92
CA LEU A 169 -3.80 3.49 14.87
C LEU A 169 -4.20 2.14 14.26
N ILE A 170 -5.03 1.40 14.97
CA ILE A 170 -5.66 0.18 14.49
C ILE A 170 -7.14 0.52 14.24
N ASN A 171 -7.61 0.33 13.00
CA ASN A 171 -8.95 0.77 12.59
C ASN A 171 -9.25 2.23 12.98
N GLY A 172 -8.25 3.10 12.83
CA GLY A 172 -8.39 4.53 13.04
C GLY A 172 -8.37 5.00 14.49
N LEU A 173 -8.11 4.14 15.45
CA LEU A 173 -8.05 4.47 16.87
C LEU A 173 -6.73 4.00 17.50
N GLY A 174 -6.24 4.76 18.46
CA GLY A 174 -5.02 4.43 19.20
C GLY A 174 -4.76 5.37 20.35
N ARG A 175 -3.56 5.26 20.90
CA ARG A 175 -3.04 6.12 21.96
C ARG A 175 -1.60 6.50 21.66
N TYR A 176 -1.16 7.66 22.12
CA TYR A 176 0.25 8.05 22.04
C TYR A 176 0.90 8.09 23.42
N LEU A 177 2.22 7.98 23.45
CA LEU A 177 2.98 7.96 24.71
C LEU A 177 2.77 9.26 25.47
N ASN A 178 2.40 9.15 26.75
CA ASN A 178 2.05 10.27 27.65
C ASN A 178 0.77 11.04 27.24
N GLY A 179 -0.04 10.49 26.33
CA GLY A 179 -1.35 11.02 25.99
C GLY A 179 -2.45 10.55 26.96
N PRO A 180 -3.71 10.88 26.64
CA PRO A 180 -4.85 10.43 27.44
C PRO A 180 -4.92 8.90 27.53
N THR A 181 -4.92 8.36 28.74
CA THR A 181 -4.95 6.90 28.95
C THR A 181 -6.33 6.29 28.76
N ASP A 182 -7.35 7.14 28.67
CA ASP A 182 -8.76 6.79 28.42
C ASP A 182 -9.19 7.03 26.97
N ALA A 183 -8.27 7.44 26.07
CA ALA A 183 -8.57 7.52 24.64
C ALA A 183 -9.05 6.14 24.15
N PRO A 184 -10.16 6.09 23.39
CA PRO A 184 -10.76 4.82 22.97
C PRO A 184 -9.84 4.02 22.06
N LEU A 185 -9.78 2.72 22.27
CA LEU A 185 -9.12 1.76 21.38
C LEU A 185 -10.16 1.08 20.49
N ALA A 186 -9.72 0.63 19.32
CA ALA A 186 -10.57 -0.17 18.45
C ALA A 186 -10.92 -1.49 19.13
N VAL A 187 -12.17 -1.93 18.94
CA VAL A 187 -12.69 -3.21 19.44
C VAL A 187 -13.18 -4.02 18.26
N ILE A 188 -12.61 -5.20 18.08
CA ILE A 188 -13.05 -6.18 17.09
C ILE A 188 -13.76 -7.29 17.85
N THR A 189 -15.02 -7.55 17.49
CA THR A 189 -15.88 -8.49 18.20
C THR A 189 -15.97 -9.82 17.45
N VAL A 190 -15.84 -10.92 18.18
CA VAL A 190 -15.95 -12.28 17.63
C VAL A 190 -16.88 -13.14 18.46
N ASP A 191 -17.52 -14.12 17.83
CA ASP A 191 -18.29 -15.18 18.49
C ASP A 191 -17.41 -16.39 18.75
N GLN A 192 -17.44 -16.93 19.95
CA GLN A 192 -16.69 -18.15 20.26
C GLN A 192 -17.12 -19.30 19.34
N GLY A 193 -16.16 -20.02 18.80
CA GLY A 193 -16.37 -21.16 17.91
C GLY A 193 -16.48 -20.82 16.44
N LYS A 194 -16.55 -19.54 16.06
CA LYS A 194 -16.51 -19.13 14.67
C LYS A 194 -15.09 -18.91 14.15
N ARG A 195 -14.93 -19.00 12.85
CA ARG A 195 -13.70 -18.75 12.11
C ARG A 195 -13.86 -17.47 11.29
N TYR A 196 -12.90 -16.56 11.40
CA TYR A 196 -12.94 -15.24 10.78
C TYR A 196 -11.79 -15.11 9.77
N ARG A 197 -12.10 -14.67 8.55
CA ARG A 197 -11.08 -14.19 7.61
C ARG A 197 -10.83 -12.72 7.91
N PHE A 198 -9.76 -12.43 8.63
CA PHE A 198 -9.31 -11.05 8.82
C PHE A 198 -8.43 -10.60 7.65
N ARG A 199 -8.70 -9.40 7.17
CA ARG A 199 -7.97 -8.74 6.10
C ARG A 199 -7.12 -7.63 6.68
N LEU A 200 -5.83 -7.93 6.92
CA LEU A 200 -4.86 -7.01 7.52
C LEU A 200 -4.22 -6.15 6.44
N VAL A 201 -4.39 -4.84 6.56
CA VAL A 201 -3.92 -3.86 5.59
C VAL A 201 -3.02 -2.85 6.28
N SER A 202 -1.74 -2.79 5.89
CA SER A 202 -0.88 -1.69 6.33
C SER A 202 -1.08 -0.48 5.43
N ILE A 203 -1.75 0.51 5.96
CA ILE A 203 -1.90 1.84 5.34
C ILE A 203 -0.89 2.85 5.91
N SER A 204 0.25 2.34 6.39
CA SER A 204 1.33 3.09 7.01
C SER A 204 2.11 3.92 5.99
N CYS A 205 2.69 5.03 6.47
CA CYS A 205 3.59 5.88 5.68
C CYS A 205 5.07 5.52 5.86
N ASP A 206 5.45 5.00 7.00
CA ASP A 206 6.85 4.70 7.33
C ASP A 206 6.99 3.37 8.08
N PRO A 207 6.57 3.23 9.35
CA PRO A 207 6.95 2.06 10.12
C PRO A 207 6.36 0.77 9.54
N ASN A 208 7.13 -0.31 9.65
CA ASN A 208 6.58 -1.64 9.64
C ASN A 208 6.17 -2.04 11.06
N PHE A 209 5.24 -2.97 11.14
CA PHE A 209 4.70 -3.45 12.41
C PHE A 209 4.92 -4.94 12.57
N VAL A 210 5.19 -5.37 13.80
CA VAL A 210 5.00 -6.77 14.18
C VAL A 210 3.61 -6.91 14.78
N PHE A 211 2.73 -7.56 14.02
CA PHE A 211 1.33 -7.78 14.37
C PHE A 211 1.15 -9.13 15.04
N SER A 212 0.38 -9.17 16.12
CA SER A 212 0.01 -10.40 16.83
C SER A 212 -1.31 -10.22 17.58
N ILE A 213 -1.95 -11.34 17.95
CA ILE A 213 -3.15 -11.36 18.78
C ILE A 213 -2.86 -12.31 19.94
N ASP A 214 -2.96 -11.81 21.17
CA ASP A 214 -2.64 -12.60 22.34
C ASP A 214 -3.45 -13.90 22.37
N ASN A 215 -2.77 -15.02 22.66
CA ASN A 215 -3.32 -16.37 22.77
C ASN A 215 -3.94 -16.95 21.49
N HIS A 216 -3.74 -16.31 20.33
CA HIS A 216 -4.25 -16.81 19.04
C HIS A 216 -3.12 -16.98 18.04
N SER A 217 -3.18 -18.07 17.28
CA SER A 217 -2.44 -18.21 16.04
C SER A 217 -3.24 -17.65 14.85
N MET A 218 -2.55 -17.37 13.78
CA MET A 218 -3.12 -16.86 12.54
C MET A 218 -2.74 -17.81 11.40
N THR A 219 -3.71 -18.19 10.58
CA THR A 219 -3.43 -18.97 9.36
C THR A 219 -3.50 -18.05 8.17
N VAL A 220 -2.33 -17.65 7.65
CA VAL A 220 -2.23 -16.76 6.48
C VAL A 220 -2.68 -17.51 5.24
N ILE A 221 -3.56 -16.89 4.44
CA ILE A 221 -4.16 -17.45 3.22
C ILE A 221 -4.09 -16.54 1.99
N GLU A 222 -3.69 -15.28 2.18
CA GLU A 222 -3.57 -14.30 1.09
C GLU A 222 -2.43 -13.32 1.40
N VAL A 223 -1.69 -12.95 0.36
CA VAL A 223 -0.57 -12.01 0.39
C VAL A 223 -0.73 -11.01 -0.75
N ASP A 224 -0.86 -9.71 -0.45
CA ASP A 224 -1.02 -8.64 -1.45
C ASP A 224 -2.05 -9.02 -2.56
N ALA A 225 -3.24 -9.48 -2.14
CA ALA A 225 -4.33 -9.96 -3.01
C ALA A 225 -4.05 -11.25 -3.82
N VAL A 226 -2.98 -11.97 -3.50
CA VAL A 226 -2.68 -13.29 -4.10
C VAL A 226 -3.02 -14.39 -3.10
N ASN A 227 -3.90 -15.32 -3.47
CA ASN A 227 -4.22 -16.47 -2.65
C ASN A 227 -2.98 -17.35 -2.43
N SER A 228 -2.69 -17.67 -1.19
CA SER A 228 -1.54 -18.49 -0.79
C SER A 228 -1.98 -19.80 -0.15
N GLN A 229 -1.08 -20.77 -0.14
CA GLN A 229 -1.25 -21.97 0.67
C GLN A 229 -1.33 -21.58 2.14
N PRO A 230 -2.23 -22.20 2.94
CA PRO A 230 -2.38 -21.87 4.34
C PRO A 230 -1.07 -22.03 5.12
N LEU A 231 -0.66 -20.99 5.84
CA LEU A 231 0.54 -20.98 6.67
C LEU A 231 0.17 -20.49 8.08
N VAL A 232 0.35 -21.36 9.08
CA VAL A 232 0.09 -21.01 10.48
C VAL A 232 1.29 -20.25 11.04
N VAL A 233 1.02 -19.10 11.65
CA VAL A 233 2.02 -18.23 12.29
C VAL A 233 1.48 -17.67 13.60
N ASP A 234 2.36 -17.13 14.44
CA ASP A 234 1.98 -16.45 15.69
C ASP A 234 2.24 -14.93 15.64
N SER A 235 2.98 -14.47 14.63
CA SER A 235 3.21 -13.05 14.39
C SER A 235 3.47 -12.77 12.92
N ILE A 236 3.13 -11.55 12.49
CA ILE A 236 3.28 -11.09 11.10
C ILE A 236 4.03 -9.76 11.13
N GLN A 237 5.25 -9.73 10.57
CA GLN A 237 5.88 -8.47 10.23
C GLN A 237 5.27 -7.96 8.93
N ILE A 238 4.63 -6.80 8.99
CA ILE A 238 3.96 -6.18 7.84
C ILE A 238 4.53 -4.80 7.57
N PHE A 239 4.98 -4.58 6.32
CA PHE A 239 5.54 -3.31 5.86
C PHE A 239 4.45 -2.40 5.30
N ALA A 240 4.78 -1.11 5.13
CA ALA A 240 3.89 -0.16 4.48
C ALA A 240 3.42 -0.72 3.13
N ALA A 241 2.12 -0.63 2.88
CA ALA A 241 1.41 -1.10 1.70
C ALA A 241 1.19 -2.62 1.59
N GLN A 242 1.81 -3.44 2.41
CA GLN A 242 1.56 -4.88 2.39
C GLN A 242 0.19 -5.24 2.97
N ARG A 243 -0.37 -6.36 2.50
CA ARG A 243 -1.62 -6.93 2.99
C ARG A 243 -1.44 -8.42 3.24
N TYR A 244 -2.06 -8.90 4.30
CA TYR A 244 -2.17 -10.32 4.62
C TYR A 244 -3.60 -10.63 5.05
N SER A 245 -4.25 -11.61 4.43
CA SER A 245 -5.48 -12.17 5.00
C SER A 245 -5.13 -13.43 5.79
N PHE A 246 -5.71 -13.56 6.96
CA PHE A 246 -5.51 -14.73 7.81
C PHE A 246 -6.82 -15.22 8.43
N ILE A 247 -6.89 -16.51 8.71
CA ILE A 247 -7.96 -17.11 9.46
C ILE A 247 -7.63 -17.05 10.95
N LEU A 248 -8.54 -16.49 11.72
CA LEU A 248 -8.54 -16.57 13.18
C LEU A 248 -9.65 -17.53 13.61
N ASN A 249 -9.27 -18.59 14.32
CA ASN A 249 -10.24 -19.45 15.01
C ASN A 249 -10.54 -18.82 16.37
N ALA A 250 -11.78 -18.40 16.59
CA ALA A 250 -12.20 -17.85 17.87
C ALA A 250 -12.47 -18.99 18.88
N ASN A 251 -11.41 -19.69 19.27
CA ASN A 251 -11.47 -20.92 20.08
C ASN A 251 -10.99 -20.73 21.53
N GLN A 252 -10.75 -19.50 21.94
CA GLN A 252 -10.36 -19.18 23.30
C GLN A 252 -11.58 -19.00 24.21
N SER A 253 -11.35 -18.93 25.50
CA SER A 253 -12.42 -18.63 26.50
C SER A 253 -13.01 -17.23 26.22
N VAL A 254 -14.28 -17.05 26.48
CA VAL A 254 -14.94 -15.74 26.38
C VAL A 254 -14.20 -14.73 27.27
N GLY A 255 -13.65 -13.70 26.63
CA GLY A 255 -12.80 -12.71 27.29
C GLY A 255 -12.34 -11.65 26.31
N ASN A 256 -11.45 -10.77 26.76
CA ASN A 256 -10.80 -9.72 25.97
C ASN A 256 -9.32 -10.08 25.78
N TYR A 257 -8.83 -9.89 24.57
CA TYR A 257 -7.46 -10.23 24.17
C TYR A 257 -6.82 -9.02 23.48
N TRP A 258 -5.53 -8.74 23.77
CA TRP A 258 -4.83 -7.67 23.07
C TRP A 258 -4.55 -8.03 21.62
N ILE A 259 -4.88 -7.12 20.71
CA ILE A 259 -4.34 -7.04 19.37
C ILE A 259 -3.16 -6.08 19.44
N ARG A 260 -2.00 -6.48 18.95
CA ARG A 260 -0.74 -5.74 19.06
C ARG A 260 -0.16 -5.44 17.70
N ALA A 261 0.28 -4.22 17.49
CA ALA A 261 1.02 -3.79 16.30
C ALA A 261 2.22 -2.96 16.73
N ASN A 262 3.34 -3.62 17.02
CA ASN A 262 4.53 -2.96 17.52
C ASN A 262 5.35 -2.36 16.37
N PRO A 263 5.53 -1.03 16.29
CA PRO A 263 6.28 -0.41 15.21
C PRO A 263 7.79 -0.61 15.38
N ASN A 264 8.53 -0.64 14.26
CA ASN A 264 9.99 -0.69 14.27
C ASN A 264 10.64 0.66 14.56
N LEU A 265 9.89 1.75 14.49
CA LEU A 265 10.35 3.12 14.68
C LEU A 265 9.34 3.90 15.54
N GLY A 266 9.81 4.79 16.39
CA GLY A 266 8.98 5.60 17.28
C GLY A 266 8.75 4.95 18.65
N ASN A 267 7.54 5.13 19.18
CA ASN A 267 7.19 4.63 20.50
C ASN A 267 6.82 3.15 20.44
N THR A 268 7.77 2.29 20.78
CA THR A 268 7.62 0.83 20.83
C THR A 268 6.99 0.37 22.13
N GLY A 269 6.54 -0.90 22.17
CA GLY A 269 5.92 -1.50 23.34
C GLY A 269 4.44 -1.13 23.49
N PHE A 270 3.84 -1.43 24.64
CA PHE A 270 2.40 -1.42 24.81
C PHE A 270 1.93 -0.73 26.10
N THR A 271 2.75 0.11 26.68
CA THR A 271 2.44 0.85 27.92
C THR A 271 1.16 1.68 27.72
N ASN A 272 0.22 1.56 28.64
CA ASN A 272 -1.08 2.26 28.60
C ASN A 272 -1.89 2.03 27.30
N GLY A 273 -1.70 0.87 26.64
CA GLY A 273 -2.47 0.50 25.45
C GLY A 273 -1.99 1.16 24.15
N ILE A 274 -0.82 1.81 24.11
CA ILE A 274 -0.23 2.25 22.84
C ILE A 274 0.01 1.04 21.93
N ASN A 275 -0.06 1.22 20.61
CA ASN A 275 0.16 0.18 19.62
C ASN A 275 -0.80 -1.03 19.75
N SER A 276 -2.01 -0.83 20.28
CA SER A 276 -2.91 -1.91 20.64
C SER A 276 -4.36 -1.65 20.25
N ALA A 277 -5.10 -2.75 20.09
CA ALA A 277 -6.55 -2.80 19.99
C ALA A 277 -7.09 -4.01 20.78
N ILE A 278 -8.38 -4.20 20.80
CA ILE A 278 -9.05 -5.21 21.62
C ILE A 278 -9.79 -6.20 20.73
N LEU A 279 -9.43 -7.48 20.83
CA LEU A 279 -10.29 -8.58 20.36
C LEU A 279 -11.21 -8.97 21.52
N ARG A 280 -12.52 -8.77 21.33
CA ARG A 280 -13.54 -9.07 22.34
C ARG A 280 -14.43 -10.22 21.89
N TYR A 281 -14.48 -11.25 22.68
CA TYR A 281 -15.48 -12.32 22.50
C TYR A 281 -16.84 -11.85 22.97
N ASN A 282 -17.90 -12.12 22.22
CA ASN A 282 -19.25 -11.80 22.62
C ASN A 282 -19.57 -12.44 23.96
N GLY A 283 -20.13 -11.64 24.89
CA GLY A 283 -20.38 -12.04 26.28
C GLY A 283 -19.24 -11.68 27.26
N ALA A 284 -18.08 -11.23 26.77
CA ALA A 284 -17.03 -10.70 27.64
C ALA A 284 -17.41 -9.33 28.22
N PRO A 285 -16.91 -8.98 29.40
CA PRO A 285 -17.14 -7.66 29.98
C PRO A 285 -16.51 -6.57 29.10
N VAL A 286 -17.12 -5.37 29.12
CA VAL A 286 -16.56 -4.20 28.49
C VAL A 286 -15.38 -3.69 29.33
N ALA A 287 -14.19 -4.21 29.04
CA ALA A 287 -12.95 -3.90 29.74
C ALA A 287 -11.75 -4.07 28.82
N GLU A 288 -10.65 -3.46 29.18
CA GLU A 288 -9.37 -3.74 28.52
C GLU A 288 -8.88 -5.15 28.87
N PRO A 289 -8.16 -5.80 27.94
CA PRO A 289 -7.58 -7.11 28.20
C PRO A 289 -6.55 -7.09 29.35
N ASN A 290 -6.45 -8.20 30.04
CA ASN A 290 -5.39 -8.46 31.01
C ASN A 290 -4.41 -9.55 30.56
N THR A 291 -4.46 -9.91 29.27
CA THR A 291 -3.57 -10.91 28.68
C THR A 291 -2.13 -10.40 28.59
N THR A 292 -1.19 -11.33 28.65
CA THR A 292 0.25 -11.03 28.53
C THR A 292 0.76 -11.53 27.18
N GLN A 293 1.54 -10.70 26.52
CA GLN A 293 2.22 -11.10 25.27
C GLN A 293 3.19 -12.25 25.56
N THR A 294 3.11 -13.30 24.76
CA THR A 294 4.13 -14.36 24.72
C THR A 294 5.12 -14.04 23.58
N ALA A 295 6.38 -14.44 23.78
CA ALA A 295 7.38 -14.32 22.74
C ALA A 295 6.97 -15.15 21.50
N SER A 296 7.11 -14.58 20.31
CA SER A 296 6.85 -15.30 19.07
C SER A 296 7.84 -16.46 18.90
N THR A 297 7.32 -17.61 18.58
CA THR A 297 8.10 -18.83 18.29
C THR A 297 7.92 -19.32 16.86
N ASN A 298 6.95 -18.78 16.14
CA ASN A 298 6.61 -19.12 14.77
C ASN A 298 6.21 -17.88 13.96
N PRO A 299 7.14 -16.92 13.76
CA PRO A 299 6.86 -15.72 13.00
C PRO A 299 6.67 -16.03 11.52
N LEU A 300 5.90 -15.20 10.83
CA LEU A 300 5.81 -15.27 9.38
C LEU A 300 7.19 -15.04 8.75
N ASN A 301 7.58 -15.97 7.89
CA ASN A 301 8.76 -15.83 7.03
C ASN A 301 8.31 -15.91 5.58
N GLU A 302 8.62 -14.90 4.77
CA GLU A 302 8.18 -14.77 3.38
C GLU A 302 8.53 -16.00 2.52
N VAL A 303 9.66 -16.64 2.78
CA VAL A 303 10.08 -17.85 2.01
C VAL A 303 9.18 -19.06 2.21
N ASN A 304 8.36 -19.06 3.27
CA ASN A 304 7.39 -20.12 3.55
C ASN A 304 6.01 -19.84 2.92
N LEU A 305 5.85 -18.69 2.29
CA LEU A 305 4.64 -18.35 1.56
C LEU A 305 4.73 -18.87 0.13
N HIS A 306 3.72 -19.60 -0.29
CA HIS A 306 3.62 -20.18 -1.63
C HIS A 306 2.25 -19.84 -2.24
N PRO A 307 2.15 -19.57 -3.55
CA PRO A 307 0.85 -19.33 -4.17
C PRO A 307 -0.03 -20.60 -4.05
N LEU A 308 -1.32 -20.40 -3.85
CA LEU A 308 -2.29 -21.50 -3.75
C LEU A 308 -2.35 -22.30 -5.06
N VAL A 309 -2.39 -21.59 -6.18
CA VAL A 309 -2.30 -22.18 -7.51
C VAL A 309 -0.88 -21.97 -8.02
N PRO A 310 -0.15 -23.04 -8.34
CA PRO A 310 1.19 -22.92 -8.89
C PRO A 310 1.21 -22.01 -10.11
N THR A 311 1.98 -20.96 -10.05
CA THR A 311 2.14 -19.98 -11.13
C THR A 311 3.59 -20.07 -11.63
N PRO A 312 3.82 -20.39 -12.92
CA PRO A 312 5.16 -20.48 -13.45
C PRO A 312 5.93 -19.16 -13.31
N VAL A 313 7.15 -19.25 -12.78
CA VAL A 313 8.05 -18.10 -12.73
C VAL A 313 8.51 -17.76 -14.16
N PRO A 314 8.37 -16.51 -14.62
CA PRO A 314 8.79 -16.14 -15.97
C PRO A 314 10.28 -16.40 -16.22
N GLY A 315 10.62 -16.84 -17.42
CA GLY A 315 11.99 -17.13 -17.83
C GLY A 315 12.48 -18.54 -17.44
N THR A 316 13.78 -18.77 -17.54
CA THR A 316 14.42 -20.04 -17.15
C THR A 316 14.82 -20.00 -15.67
N PRO A 317 14.87 -21.16 -14.96
CA PRO A 317 15.11 -21.22 -13.52
C PRO A 317 16.60 -21.05 -13.16
N GLN A 318 17.17 -19.92 -13.54
CA GLN A 318 18.55 -19.54 -13.20
C GLN A 318 18.67 -18.01 -13.15
N PRO A 319 19.62 -17.45 -12.39
CA PRO A 319 19.88 -16.00 -12.37
C PRO A 319 20.13 -15.48 -13.79
N GLY A 320 19.46 -14.37 -14.15
CA GLY A 320 19.54 -13.76 -15.48
C GLY A 320 18.87 -14.56 -16.60
N GLY A 321 18.12 -15.62 -16.30
CA GLY A 321 17.41 -16.45 -17.28
C GLY A 321 16.13 -15.81 -17.82
N VAL A 322 16.19 -14.56 -18.25
CA VAL A 322 15.08 -13.72 -18.71
C VAL A 322 15.48 -12.90 -19.93
N ASP A 323 14.51 -12.24 -20.56
CA ASP A 323 14.79 -11.34 -21.68
C ASP A 323 15.49 -10.04 -21.24
N VAL A 324 15.12 -9.52 -20.06
CA VAL A 324 15.63 -8.23 -19.56
C VAL A 324 16.09 -8.38 -18.11
N VAL A 325 17.34 -8.04 -17.85
CA VAL A 325 17.89 -7.99 -16.49
C VAL A 325 18.09 -6.52 -16.09
N GLN A 326 17.50 -6.13 -14.96
CA GLN A 326 17.65 -4.82 -14.35
C GLN A 326 18.25 -4.96 -12.95
N ASN A 327 19.42 -4.36 -12.74
CA ASN A 327 20.01 -4.24 -11.42
C ASN A 327 19.92 -2.77 -11.00
N LEU A 328 19.12 -2.49 -9.99
CA LEU A 328 18.96 -1.14 -9.49
C LEU A 328 19.82 -0.94 -8.26
N VAL A 329 20.73 0.03 -8.35
CA VAL A 329 21.60 0.44 -7.25
C VAL A 329 20.87 1.50 -6.43
N LEU A 330 20.50 1.14 -5.22
CA LEU A 330 19.88 2.04 -4.25
C LEU A 330 20.97 2.85 -3.56
N GLY A 331 20.78 4.16 -3.43
CA GLY A 331 21.77 5.08 -2.88
C GLY A 331 21.13 6.21 -2.07
N PHE A 332 21.98 6.92 -1.32
CA PHE A 332 21.61 8.14 -0.60
C PHE A 332 22.76 9.15 -0.70
N SER A 333 22.47 10.33 -1.23
CA SER A 333 23.47 11.39 -1.42
C SER A 333 22.82 12.77 -1.39
N GLY A 334 23.46 13.72 -0.71
CA GLY A 334 22.96 15.10 -0.64
C GLY A 334 21.57 15.25 -0.03
N GLY A 335 21.18 14.38 0.90
CA GLY A 335 19.86 14.39 1.52
C GLY A 335 18.74 13.79 0.64
N LYS A 336 19.09 13.16 -0.48
CA LYS A 336 18.18 12.52 -1.42
C LYS A 336 18.44 11.02 -1.52
N PHE A 337 17.36 10.24 -1.64
CA PHE A 337 17.46 8.85 -2.06
C PHE A 337 17.63 8.79 -3.58
N THR A 338 18.40 7.83 -4.05
CA THR A 338 18.70 7.68 -5.48
C THR A 338 18.53 6.24 -5.92
N ILE A 339 18.16 6.08 -7.18
CA ILE A 339 18.24 4.80 -7.90
C ILE A 339 19.18 5.02 -9.08
N ASN A 340 20.22 4.18 -9.18
CA ASN A 340 21.29 4.33 -10.18
C ASN A 340 21.94 5.73 -10.15
N GLY A 341 22.06 6.32 -8.97
CA GLY A 341 22.67 7.62 -8.75
C GLY A 341 21.77 8.83 -9.07
N VAL A 342 20.51 8.62 -9.45
CA VAL A 342 19.57 9.70 -9.78
C VAL A 342 18.43 9.69 -8.77
N ALA A 343 18.13 10.86 -8.19
CA ALA A 343 16.94 11.08 -7.39
C ALA A 343 15.77 11.46 -8.29
N PHE A 344 14.64 10.76 -8.18
CA PHE A 344 13.43 11.13 -8.90
C PHE A 344 12.94 12.51 -8.43
N SER A 345 12.52 13.32 -9.39
CA SER A 345 11.87 14.60 -9.14
C SER A 345 10.65 14.69 -10.07
N PRO A 346 9.43 14.89 -9.54
CA PRO A 346 8.25 14.95 -10.38
C PRO A 346 8.41 15.97 -11.53
N PRO A 347 8.15 15.59 -12.79
CA PRO A 347 8.15 16.54 -13.89
C PRO A 347 6.90 17.41 -13.84
N THR A 348 6.90 18.54 -14.53
CA THR A 348 5.71 19.40 -14.63
C THR A 348 4.65 18.85 -15.58
N VAL A 349 5.05 17.99 -16.52
CA VAL A 349 4.16 17.30 -17.44
C VAL A 349 4.17 15.82 -17.09
N PRO A 350 3.03 15.20 -16.78
CA PRO A 350 2.97 13.77 -16.45
C PRO A 350 3.65 12.91 -17.51
N VAL A 351 4.37 11.88 -17.08
CA VAL A 351 5.09 10.97 -17.99
C VAL A 351 4.16 10.39 -19.04
N LEU A 352 2.95 9.96 -18.63
CA LEU A 352 1.95 9.47 -19.58
C LEU A 352 1.60 10.53 -20.64
N LEU A 353 1.38 11.78 -20.23
CA LEU A 353 1.06 12.86 -21.19
C LEU A 353 2.21 13.14 -22.15
N GLN A 354 3.46 13.05 -21.69
CA GLN A 354 4.64 13.19 -22.58
C GLN A 354 4.63 12.08 -23.64
N ILE A 355 4.34 10.83 -23.27
CA ILE A 355 4.25 9.70 -24.20
C ILE A 355 3.09 9.90 -25.19
N LEU A 356 1.91 10.26 -24.71
CA LEU A 356 0.72 10.49 -25.54
C LEU A 356 0.92 11.70 -26.48
N SER A 357 1.79 12.64 -26.13
CA SER A 357 2.14 13.80 -26.95
C SER A 357 3.21 13.51 -28.02
N GLY A 358 3.68 12.25 -28.10
CA GLY A 358 4.55 11.80 -29.19
C GLY A 358 6.00 11.53 -28.82
N THR A 359 6.36 11.52 -27.53
CA THR A 359 7.72 11.10 -27.12
C THR A 359 7.87 9.58 -27.35
N THR A 360 8.88 9.18 -28.12
CA THR A 360 9.06 7.80 -28.58
C THR A 360 10.28 7.11 -28.01
N THR A 361 11.10 7.81 -27.21
CA THR A 361 12.28 7.23 -26.56
C THR A 361 12.31 7.59 -25.08
N ALA A 362 12.71 6.65 -24.23
CA ALA A 362 12.76 6.88 -22.79
C ALA A 362 13.78 7.97 -22.40
N GLN A 363 14.83 8.17 -23.21
CA GLN A 363 15.84 9.21 -22.97
C GLN A 363 15.29 10.63 -23.10
N ASP A 364 14.22 10.80 -23.87
CA ASP A 364 13.56 12.10 -24.08
C ASP A 364 12.43 12.36 -23.06
N LEU A 365 12.10 11.36 -22.22
CA LEU A 365 11.13 11.50 -21.16
C LEU A 365 11.74 12.15 -19.91
N LEU A 366 10.94 13.00 -19.26
CA LEU A 366 11.29 13.62 -18.00
C LEU A 366 10.63 12.88 -16.82
N PRO A 367 11.27 12.81 -15.68
CA PRO A 367 12.57 13.39 -15.36
C PRO A 367 13.74 12.55 -15.90
N THR A 368 14.71 13.24 -16.45
CA THR A 368 15.88 12.60 -17.09
C THR A 368 16.61 11.66 -16.12
N GLY A 369 16.90 10.44 -16.60
CA GLY A 369 17.63 9.42 -15.84
C GLY A 369 16.78 8.61 -14.86
N SER A 370 15.50 8.94 -14.72
CA SER A 370 14.55 8.19 -13.85
C SER A 370 13.53 7.37 -14.64
N ILE A 371 13.63 7.34 -15.98
CA ILE A 371 12.74 6.56 -16.85
C ILE A 371 13.52 5.40 -17.46
N ILE A 372 13.03 4.19 -17.26
CA ILE A 372 13.61 2.95 -17.79
C ILE A 372 12.61 2.33 -18.76
N GLU A 373 13.02 2.15 -20.01
CA GLU A 373 12.18 1.50 -21.02
C GLU A 373 12.17 -0.02 -20.81
N LEU A 374 10.99 -0.62 -20.83
CA LEU A 374 10.80 -2.06 -20.86
C LEU A 374 10.00 -2.45 -22.11
N PRO A 375 10.58 -3.23 -23.03
CA PRO A 375 9.82 -3.74 -24.18
C PRO A 375 8.66 -4.61 -23.75
N LEU A 376 7.52 -4.53 -24.47
CA LEU A 376 6.33 -5.31 -24.20
C LEU A 376 6.54 -6.80 -24.50
N GLY A 377 5.89 -7.67 -23.75
CA GLY A 377 5.91 -9.12 -23.95
C GLY A 377 7.24 -9.78 -23.53
N LYS A 378 7.96 -9.19 -22.60
CA LYS A 378 9.27 -9.65 -22.13
C LYS A 378 9.21 -10.13 -20.70
N THR A 379 10.06 -11.09 -20.39
CA THR A 379 10.34 -11.51 -19.01
C THR A 379 11.42 -10.60 -18.42
N VAL A 380 11.19 -10.08 -17.21
CA VAL A 380 12.09 -9.16 -16.52
C VAL A 380 12.53 -9.76 -15.20
N GLU A 381 13.83 -9.70 -14.93
CA GLU A 381 14.39 -9.93 -13.60
C GLU A 381 14.94 -8.61 -13.07
N LEU A 382 14.42 -8.21 -11.92
CA LEU A 382 14.80 -6.97 -11.24
C LEU A 382 15.45 -7.32 -9.90
N THR A 383 16.67 -6.83 -9.68
CA THR A 383 17.35 -6.93 -8.40
C THR A 383 17.50 -5.56 -7.76
N LEU A 384 17.04 -5.46 -6.52
CA LEU A 384 17.17 -4.30 -5.65
C LEU A 384 18.23 -4.63 -4.59
N ALA A 385 19.35 -3.92 -4.63
CA ALA A 385 20.41 -4.10 -3.64
C ALA A 385 20.13 -3.20 -2.43
N ALA A 386 19.92 -3.80 -1.26
CA ALA A 386 19.78 -3.08 0.01
C ALA A 386 21.15 -2.51 0.47
N GLY A 387 21.14 -1.65 1.48
CA GLY A 387 22.36 -1.06 2.04
C GLY A 387 22.28 0.44 2.19
N VAL A 388 21.09 1.00 1.97
CA VAL A 388 20.79 2.42 2.13
C VAL A 388 20.23 2.68 3.52
N LEU A 389 20.50 3.84 4.08
CA LEU A 389 19.98 4.31 5.36
C LEU A 389 18.44 4.31 5.38
N GLY A 390 17.85 4.11 6.55
CA GLY A 390 16.40 4.16 6.76
C GLY A 390 15.65 2.89 6.35
N GLY A 391 16.37 1.81 6.03
CA GLY A 391 15.78 0.51 5.72
C GLY A 391 15.35 -0.29 6.96
N PRO A 392 14.68 -1.43 6.73
CA PRO A 392 14.34 -2.03 5.43
C PRO A 392 13.29 -1.25 4.64
N HIS A 393 13.42 -1.25 3.31
CA HIS A 393 12.58 -0.47 2.40
C HIS A 393 11.55 -1.36 1.71
N PRO A 394 10.23 -1.09 1.87
CA PRO A 394 9.19 -1.73 1.08
C PRO A 394 9.13 -1.10 -0.32
N PHE A 395 9.49 -1.86 -1.36
CA PHE A 395 9.39 -1.41 -2.75
C PHE A 395 8.13 -1.94 -3.41
N HIS A 396 7.38 -1.02 -4.01
CA HIS A 396 6.14 -1.29 -4.72
C HIS A 396 6.29 -1.05 -6.21
N LEU A 397 5.77 -1.99 -7.01
CA LEU A 397 5.65 -1.86 -8.46
C LEU A 397 4.17 -1.69 -8.83
N HIS A 398 3.85 -0.58 -9.50
CA HIS A 398 2.51 -0.31 -10.00
C HIS A 398 2.18 -1.21 -11.20
N GLY A 399 0.91 -1.51 -11.37
CA GLY A 399 0.37 -2.20 -12.55
C GLY A 399 0.65 -3.70 -12.66
N HIS A 400 1.37 -4.29 -11.70
CA HIS A 400 1.82 -5.69 -11.74
C HIS A 400 1.81 -6.35 -10.37
N THR A 401 1.72 -7.69 -10.37
CA THR A 401 2.27 -8.53 -9.32
C THR A 401 3.54 -9.21 -9.83
N PHE A 402 4.46 -9.51 -8.95
CA PHE A 402 5.73 -10.13 -9.29
C PHE A 402 6.04 -11.33 -8.40
N HIS A 403 6.78 -12.28 -8.92
CA HIS A 403 7.34 -13.40 -8.17
C HIS A 403 8.56 -12.93 -7.38
N VAL A 404 8.58 -13.19 -6.07
CA VAL A 404 9.75 -12.90 -5.22
C VAL A 404 10.70 -14.08 -5.28
N VAL A 405 11.54 -14.12 -6.32
CA VAL A 405 12.43 -15.27 -6.55
C VAL A 405 13.57 -15.36 -5.54
N ARG A 406 13.97 -14.23 -4.95
CA ARG A 406 14.88 -14.20 -3.81
C ARG A 406 14.42 -13.17 -2.80
N SER A 407 13.92 -13.64 -1.67
CA SER A 407 13.52 -12.79 -0.55
C SER A 407 14.73 -12.22 0.18
N ALA A 408 14.51 -11.10 0.88
CA ALA A 408 15.50 -10.52 1.77
C ALA A 408 16.04 -11.54 2.78
N GLY A 409 17.33 -11.48 3.04
CA GLY A 409 18.02 -12.41 3.95
C GLY A 409 18.30 -13.80 3.37
N GLN A 410 17.92 -14.07 2.13
CA GLN A 410 18.14 -15.34 1.47
C GLN A 410 19.32 -15.28 0.49
N THR A 411 20.06 -16.37 0.40
CA THR A 411 21.18 -16.52 -0.55
C THR A 411 20.81 -17.32 -1.78
N THR A 412 19.78 -18.17 -1.69
CA THR A 412 19.37 -19.09 -2.75
C THR A 412 18.04 -18.64 -3.34
N PRO A 413 17.95 -18.46 -4.67
CA PRO A 413 16.70 -18.16 -5.35
C PRO A 413 15.72 -19.35 -5.34
N ASN A 414 14.42 -19.06 -5.30
CA ASN A 414 13.33 -20.01 -5.54
C ASN A 414 12.69 -19.71 -6.89
N TYR A 415 12.82 -20.62 -7.86
CA TYR A 415 12.17 -20.53 -9.18
C TYR A 415 11.01 -21.51 -9.35
N VAL A 416 10.64 -22.22 -8.27
CA VAL A 416 9.61 -23.27 -8.34
C VAL A 416 8.25 -22.71 -7.96
N ASP A 417 8.15 -22.13 -6.77
CA ASP A 417 6.88 -21.69 -6.17
C ASP A 417 7.03 -20.46 -5.27
N PRO A 418 7.80 -19.44 -5.67
CA PRO A 418 7.93 -18.23 -4.85
C PRO A 418 6.59 -17.51 -4.79
N ILE A 419 6.37 -16.82 -3.65
CA ILE A 419 5.16 -15.99 -3.50
C ILE A 419 5.11 -14.87 -4.54
N LEU A 420 3.89 -14.56 -4.99
CA LEU A 420 3.62 -13.34 -5.75
C LEU A 420 3.11 -12.27 -4.80
N ARG A 421 3.52 -11.03 -5.06
CA ARG A 421 3.05 -9.84 -4.35
C ARG A 421 3.33 -8.58 -5.14
N ASP A 422 2.90 -7.43 -4.64
CA ASP A 422 3.15 -6.13 -5.29
C ASP A 422 4.08 -5.20 -4.50
N THR A 423 4.38 -5.54 -3.25
CA THR A 423 5.25 -4.73 -2.37
C THR A 423 6.20 -5.65 -1.61
N VAL A 424 7.50 -5.49 -1.83
CA VAL A 424 8.53 -6.37 -1.30
C VAL A 424 9.53 -5.62 -0.41
N ASN A 425 9.86 -6.20 0.73
CA ASN A 425 10.91 -5.72 1.61
C ASN A 425 12.30 -6.01 1.02
N THR A 426 13.15 -4.99 0.90
CA THR A 426 14.52 -5.14 0.40
C THR A 426 15.49 -5.75 1.42
N GLY A 427 15.12 -5.83 2.70
CA GLY A 427 15.95 -6.37 3.77
C GLY A 427 16.88 -5.38 4.42
N ALA A 428 17.79 -5.91 5.24
CA ALA A 428 18.81 -5.15 5.95
C ALA A 428 19.97 -4.76 5.03
N ALA A 429 20.87 -3.90 5.52
CA ALA A 429 22.07 -3.52 4.79
C ALA A 429 22.89 -4.76 4.37
N GLY A 430 23.18 -4.85 3.07
CA GLY A 430 23.88 -5.98 2.48
C GLY A 430 23.00 -7.10 1.90
N ASP A 431 21.68 -7.07 2.17
CA ASP A 431 20.73 -7.95 1.51
C ASP A 431 20.46 -7.51 0.07
N ASN A 432 19.91 -8.44 -0.70
CA ASN A 432 19.37 -8.18 -2.01
C ASN A 432 18.01 -8.88 -2.14
N VAL A 433 17.10 -8.25 -2.85
CA VAL A 433 15.85 -8.86 -3.26
C VAL A 433 15.81 -8.96 -4.77
N THR A 434 15.33 -10.09 -5.28
CA THR A 434 15.18 -10.30 -6.72
C THR A 434 13.76 -10.72 -7.03
N ILE A 435 13.15 -10.01 -7.97
CA ILE A 435 11.77 -10.26 -8.42
C ILE A 435 11.74 -10.54 -9.92
N ARG A 436 10.71 -11.27 -10.37
CA ARG A 436 10.43 -11.48 -11.79
C ARG A 436 8.98 -11.18 -12.13
N PHE A 437 8.78 -10.57 -13.28
CA PHE A 437 7.46 -10.33 -13.85
C PHE A 437 7.52 -10.32 -15.37
N THR A 438 6.35 -10.29 -16.01
CA THR A 438 6.23 -10.17 -17.46
C THR A 438 5.66 -8.80 -17.80
N THR A 439 6.20 -8.16 -18.83
CA THR A 439 5.69 -6.89 -19.35
C THR A 439 4.47 -7.17 -20.24
N ASP A 440 3.28 -7.00 -19.68
CA ASP A 440 2.00 -7.28 -20.34
C ASP A 440 0.98 -6.13 -20.21
N ASN A 441 1.45 -4.97 -19.76
CA ASN A 441 0.61 -3.84 -19.40
C ASN A 441 1.24 -2.51 -19.87
N PRO A 442 1.00 -2.09 -21.13
CA PRO A 442 1.64 -0.90 -21.69
C PRO A 442 1.29 0.38 -20.93
N GLY A 443 2.31 1.14 -20.56
CA GLY A 443 2.17 2.41 -19.85
C GLY A 443 3.37 2.73 -18.96
N PRO A 444 3.46 3.97 -18.43
CA PRO A 444 4.42 4.31 -17.39
C PRO A 444 3.95 3.78 -16.04
N TRP A 445 4.80 3.01 -15.37
CA TRP A 445 4.53 2.42 -14.07
C TRP A 445 5.57 2.83 -13.05
N PHE A 446 5.13 3.34 -11.90
CA PHE A 446 6.02 3.68 -10.81
C PHE A 446 6.60 2.42 -10.15
N LEU A 447 7.90 2.45 -9.86
CA LEU A 447 8.58 1.58 -8.91
C LEU A 447 9.20 2.46 -7.85
N HIS A 448 8.78 2.33 -6.60
CA HIS A 448 9.26 3.23 -5.55
C HIS A 448 9.26 2.58 -4.17
N CYS A 449 10.06 3.15 -3.27
CA CYS A 449 9.93 2.85 -1.85
C CYS A 449 8.59 3.37 -1.34
N HIS A 450 7.86 2.54 -0.59
CA HIS A 450 6.56 2.93 -0.04
C HIS A 450 6.64 3.62 1.32
N ILE A 451 7.84 3.89 1.84
CA ILE A 451 8.04 4.89 2.88
C ILE A 451 7.90 6.25 2.19
N ASP A 452 6.84 6.98 2.51
CA ASP A 452 6.39 8.11 1.70
C ASP A 452 7.38 9.27 1.68
N TRP A 453 8.07 9.52 2.80
CA TRP A 453 9.15 10.52 2.83
C TRP A 453 10.39 10.10 2.04
N HIS A 454 10.63 8.79 1.86
CA HIS A 454 11.70 8.31 0.99
C HIS A 454 11.34 8.53 -0.48
N LEU A 455 10.08 8.29 -0.85
CA LEU A 455 9.57 8.62 -2.19
C LEU A 455 9.70 10.12 -2.46
N GLU A 456 9.25 10.97 -1.54
CA GLU A 456 9.36 12.43 -1.64
C GLU A 456 10.81 12.89 -1.75
N ALA A 457 11.74 12.17 -1.12
CA ALA A 457 13.17 12.41 -1.22
C ALA A 457 13.82 11.80 -2.49
N GLY A 458 13.03 11.24 -3.42
CA GLY A 458 13.50 10.81 -4.74
C GLY A 458 13.69 9.31 -4.95
N PHE A 459 13.18 8.46 -4.05
CA PHE A 459 13.41 7.01 -4.09
C PHE A 459 12.46 6.28 -5.04
N ALA A 460 12.56 6.58 -6.33
CA ALA A 460 11.70 6.06 -7.37
C ALA A 460 12.35 6.05 -8.75
N VAL A 461 11.81 5.18 -9.62
CA VAL A 461 11.95 5.21 -11.08
C VAL A 461 10.61 4.93 -11.73
N VAL A 462 10.47 5.25 -13.01
CA VAL A 462 9.32 4.92 -13.84
C VAL A 462 9.75 3.91 -14.89
N PHE A 463 9.04 2.79 -14.97
CA PHE A 463 9.16 1.89 -16.13
C PHE A 463 8.22 2.36 -17.23
N ALA A 464 8.78 2.76 -18.37
CA ALA A 464 8.02 3.00 -19.60
C ALA A 464 7.84 1.66 -20.33
N GLU A 465 6.81 0.93 -19.94
CA GLU A 465 6.52 -0.40 -20.48
C GLU A 465 5.76 -0.28 -21.78
N GLY A 466 6.26 -0.95 -22.83
CA GLY A 466 5.62 -0.93 -24.14
C GLY A 466 5.38 0.48 -24.65
N LEU A 467 6.41 1.32 -24.64
CA LEU A 467 6.32 2.75 -24.96
C LEU A 467 5.52 3.05 -26.23
N ASN A 468 5.78 2.30 -27.31
CA ASN A 468 5.10 2.48 -28.58
C ASN A 468 3.64 1.98 -28.60
N GLN A 469 3.25 1.14 -27.65
CA GLN A 469 1.90 0.60 -27.51
C GLN A 469 1.05 1.41 -26.53
N THR A 470 1.64 2.25 -25.71
CA THR A 470 0.98 2.96 -24.61
C THR A 470 -0.22 3.78 -25.07
N ASN A 471 -0.09 4.53 -26.17
CA ASN A 471 -1.16 5.38 -26.69
C ASN A 471 -2.38 4.54 -27.14
N ALA A 472 -2.15 3.48 -27.90
CA ALA A 472 -3.25 2.64 -28.40
C ALA A 472 -3.91 1.83 -27.26
N ALA A 473 -3.16 1.48 -26.23
CA ALA A 473 -3.66 0.68 -25.11
C ALA A 473 -4.47 1.48 -24.09
N ASN A 474 -4.23 2.78 -23.97
CA ASN A 474 -4.78 3.61 -22.89
C ASN A 474 -5.52 4.85 -23.43
N PRO A 475 -6.72 4.68 -24.04
CA PRO A 475 -7.53 5.81 -24.50
C PRO A 475 -7.95 6.65 -23.27
N THR A 476 -7.57 7.92 -23.26
CA THR A 476 -7.85 8.83 -22.13
C THR A 476 -9.22 9.47 -22.27
N PRO A 477 -9.99 9.63 -21.18
CA PRO A 477 -11.22 10.41 -21.21
C PRO A 477 -10.92 11.92 -21.28
N ASP A 478 -11.87 12.71 -21.82
CA ASP A 478 -11.72 14.16 -21.95
C ASP A 478 -11.42 14.85 -20.60
N ALA A 479 -12.04 14.35 -19.53
CA ALA A 479 -11.81 14.88 -18.17
C ALA A 479 -10.34 14.75 -17.74
N TRP A 480 -9.66 13.68 -18.13
CA TRP A 480 -8.24 13.50 -17.84
C TRP A 480 -7.39 14.54 -18.59
N ASN A 481 -7.72 14.83 -19.84
CA ASN A 481 -6.99 15.81 -20.66
C ASN A 481 -7.06 17.22 -20.04
N ASN A 482 -8.11 17.54 -19.28
CA ASN A 482 -8.30 18.84 -18.67
C ASN A 482 -7.59 19.02 -17.31
N LEU A 483 -7.14 17.94 -16.67
CA LEU A 483 -6.54 17.99 -15.33
C LEU A 483 -5.32 18.93 -15.27
N CYS A 484 -4.41 18.85 -16.25
CA CYS A 484 -3.23 19.68 -16.26
C CYS A 484 -3.53 21.17 -16.51
N ASP A 485 -4.51 21.48 -17.34
CA ASP A 485 -4.91 22.85 -17.59
C ASP A 485 -5.47 23.49 -16.31
N LEU A 486 -6.30 22.76 -15.57
CA LEU A 486 -6.84 23.23 -14.28
C LEU A 486 -5.72 23.40 -13.24
N TYR A 487 -4.80 22.42 -13.12
CA TYR A 487 -3.71 22.49 -12.16
C TYR A 487 -2.74 23.63 -12.48
N ASN A 488 -2.35 23.81 -13.75
CA ASN A 488 -1.45 24.87 -14.17
C ASN A 488 -2.06 26.28 -14.06
N ALA A 489 -3.38 26.37 -13.99
CA ALA A 489 -4.08 27.65 -13.77
C ALA A 489 -4.08 28.08 -12.29
N LEU A 490 -3.68 27.19 -11.36
CA LEU A 490 -3.57 27.55 -9.94
C LEU A 490 -2.45 28.57 -9.71
N PRO A 491 -2.61 29.47 -8.71
CA PRO A 491 -1.48 30.26 -8.23
C PRO A 491 -0.29 29.39 -7.81
N ALA A 492 0.92 29.87 -8.03
CA ALA A 492 2.14 29.09 -7.70
C ALA A 492 2.23 28.60 -6.23
N GLY A 493 1.57 29.31 -5.31
CA GLY A 493 1.50 28.89 -3.90
C GLY A 493 0.48 27.79 -3.60
N ASP A 494 -0.35 27.43 -4.57
CA ASP A 494 -1.40 26.41 -4.48
C ASP A 494 -1.09 25.16 -5.33
N GLN A 495 0.05 25.17 -6.05
CA GLN A 495 0.56 24.05 -6.84
C GLN A 495 1.42 23.09 -6.02
#